data_985ef00ec34e7b42602a177e33ec75f0
#
_entry.id   985ef00ec34e7b42602a177e33ec75f0
#
_cell.length_a   1.000
_cell.length_b   1.000
_cell.length_c   1.000
_cell.angle_alpha   90.00
_cell.angle_beta   90.00
_cell.angle_gamma   90.00
#
_symmetry.space_group_name_H-M   'P 1'
#
loop_
_entity.id
_entity.type
_entity.pdbx_description
1 polymer ?
#
loop_
_entity_poly.entity_id
_entity_poly.type
_entity_poly.pdbx_seq_one_letter_code
_entity_poly.pdbx_strand_id
1 'polypeptide(L)'
;AAQLPQILSRLGAGGIETAVVLPDESLLLPVLNSIPEHIKDINVTMGYPMRGSGLWSLMNEISALQMHIRQKAGEWHFYHKQVWAIFSNSVFKSVLSEQGRKTVADIRKAARYYIPQADFSGDPVLGLIFRPVVTSPGVADASQIESIGIYQREVLSGIAPLLKEVPDMALELDFAAEYYRAVGRLARRPLPVLPQTWFRLLDRMVGSAAVPFKGEPLKGLQIM
;
A
#
# COMPACT_ATOMS: atom_id res chain seq x y z
N ALA A 1 -0.93 22.90 -12.68
CA ALA A 1 -2.34 22.50 -12.48
C ALA A 1 -3.29 23.71 -12.41
N ALA A 2 -3.02 24.76 -11.64
CA ALA A 2 -3.95 25.88 -11.41
C ALA A 2 -4.41 26.63 -12.68
N GLN A 3 -3.61 26.67 -13.74
CA GLN A 3 -3.97 27.34 -15.02
C GLN A 3 -4.61 26.38 -16.05
N LEU A 4 -4.59 25.07 -15.80
CA LEU A 4 -5.07 24.06 -16.74
C LEU A 4 -6.55 24.22 -17.13
N PRO A 5 -7.50 24.50 -16.20
CA PRO A 5 -8.90 24.71 -16.54
C PRO A 5 -9.10 25.83 -17.57
N GLN A 6 -8.39 26.94 -17.40
CA GLN A 6 -8.48 28.09 -18.30
C GLN A 6 -7.90 27.77 -19.69
N ILE A 7 -6.81 26.99 -19.76
CA ILE A 7 -6.19 26.57 -21.00
C ILE A 7 -7.13 25.63 -21.76
N LEU A 8 -7.67 24.60 -21.08
CA LEU A 8 -8.58 23.63 -21.68
C LEU A 8 -9.88 24.29 -22.18
N SER A 9 -10.43 25.23 -21.41
CA SER A 9 -11.62 25.97 -21.82
C SER A 9 -11.36 26.86 -23.06
N ARG A 10 -10.18 27.48 -23.17
CA ARG A 10 -9.80 28.32 -24.34
C ARG A 10 -9.57 27.49 -25.60
N LEU A 11 -9.03 26.28 -25.46
CA LEU A 11 -8.76 25.38 -26.58
C LEU A 11 -10.01 24.66 -27.08
N GLY A 12 -11.16 24.80 -26.39
CA GLY A 12 -12.33 23.98 -26.67
C GLY A 12 -12.07 22.48 -26.45
N ALA A 13 -11.12 22.18 -25.60
CA ALA A 13 -10.57 20.83 -25.44
C ALA A 13 -11.59 19.90 -24.79
N GLY A 14 -11.80 18.77 -25.37
CA GLY A 14 -12.73 17.75 -24.89
C GLY A 14 -12.72 16.49 -25.74
N GLY A 15 -11.93 16.50 -26.82
CA GLY A 15 -11.85 15.39 -27.76
C GLY A 15 -10.49 14.69 -27.76
N ILE A 16 -10.43 13.60 -28.50
CA ILE A 16 -9.23 12.77 -28.71
C ILE A 16 -8.04 13.53 -29.31
N GLU A 17 -8.31 14.69 -29.91
CA GLU A 17 -7.29 15.52 -30.56
C GLU A 17 -6.45 16.34 -29.58
N THR A 18 -6.85 16.36 -28.29
CA THR A 18 -6.14 17.12 -27.26
C THR A 18 -5.48 16.18 -26.27
N ALA A 19 -4.17 16.37 -26.07
CA ALA A 19 -3.39 15.62 -25.10
C ALA A 19 -2.71 16.56 -24.09
N VAL A 20 -2.78 16.17 -22.82
CA VAL A 20 -2.00 16.78 -21.72
C VAL A 20 -0.85 15.84 -21.39
N VAL A 21 0.36 16.26 -21.71
CA VAL A 21 1.57 15.48 -21.43
C VAL A 21 2.13 15.90 -20.07
N LEU A 22 2.32 14.94 -19.18
CA LEU A 22 2.87 15.15 -17.84
C LEU A 22 4.34 14.73 -17.82
N PRO A 23 5.26 15.67 -17.52
CA PRO A 23 6.68 15.31 -17.39
C PRO A 23 6.99 14.51 -16.13
N ASP A 24 6.05 14.46 -15.18
CA ASP A 24 6.16 13.78 -13.90
C ASP A 24 4.80 13.14 -13.55
N GLU A 25 4.80 11.84 -13.31
CA GLU A 25 3.60 11.06 -12.94
C GLU A 25 2.93 11.56 -11.65
N SER A 26 3.68 12.18 -10.73
CA SER A 26 3.14 12.76 -9.51
C SER A 26 2.14 13.91 -9.75
N LEU A 27 2.17 14.51 -10.94
CA LEU A 27 1.25 15.56 -11.37
C LEU A 27 -0.11 15.03 -11.80
N LEU A 28 -0.28 13.72 -11.97
CA LEU A 28 -1.52 13.13 -12.46
C LEU A 28 -2.73 13.51 -11.59
N LEU A 29 -2.67 13.27 -10.29
CA LEU A 29 -3.79 13.59 -9.38
C LEU A 29 -4.12 15.09 -9.34
N PRO A 30 -3.15 16.02 -9.19
CA PRO A 30 -3.40 17.45 -9.31
C PRO A 30 -4.03 17.87 -10.64
N VAL A 31 -3.65 17.21 -11.75
CA VAL A 31 -4.20 17.49 -13.07
C VAL A 31 -5.64 16.99 -13.19
N LEU A 32 -5.91 15.75 -12.79
CA LEU A 32 -7.26 15.17 -12.78
C LEU A 32 -8.24 16.03 -11.99
N ASN A 33 -7.84 16.48 -10.79
CA ASN A 33 -8.66 17.34 -9.94
C ASN A 33 -8.87 18.77 -10.50
N SER A 34 -8.09 19.16 -11.51
CA SER A 34 -8.19 20.48 -12.14
C SER A 34 -8.88 20.46 -13.51
N ILE A 35 -9.36 19.30 -13.97
CA ILE A 35 -10.11 19.21 -15.22
C ILE A 35 -11.51 19.77 -15.02
N PRO A 36 -12.00 20.65 -15.93
CA PRO A 36 -13.34 21.19 -15.84
C PRO A 36 -14.44 20.10 -15.93
N GLU A 37 -15.50 20.22 -15.16
CA GLU A 37 -16.60 19.23 -15.07
C GLU A 37 -17.33 18.96 -16.41
N HIS A 38 -17.25 19.88 -17.36
CA HIS A 38 -17.85 19.68 -18.68
C HIS A 38 -17.09 18.69 -19.57
N ILE A 39 -15.83 18.40 -19.23
CA ILE A 39 -15.02 17.37 -19.91
C ILE A 39 -15.26 16.03 -19.19
N LYS A 40 -16.19 15.24 -19.75
CA LYS A 40 -16.62 13.98 -19.11
C LYS A 40 -15.77 12.78 -19.51
N ASP A 41 -15.27 12.80 -20.76
CA ASP A 41 -14.50 11.70 -21.32
C ASP A 41 -13.01 12.01 -21.19
N ILE A 42 -12.33 11.26 -20.33
CA ILE A 42 -10.89 11.41 -20.06
C ILE A 42 -10.24 10.05 -20.25
N ASN A 43 -9.20 10.01 -21.05
CA ASN A 43 -8.36 8.83 -21.22
C ASN A 43 -6.99 9.06 -20.57
N VAL A 44 -6.67 8.28 -19.55
CA VAL A 44 -5.38 8.33 -18.87
C VAL A 44 -4.55 7.14 -19.33
N THR A 45 -3.49 7.41 -20.12
CA THR A 45 -2.60 6.37 -20.62
C THR A 45 -1.45 6.06 -19.69
N MET A 46 -1.10 6.99 -18.79
CA MET A 46 -0.16 6.72 -17.71
C MET A 46 -0.88 6.01 -16.56
N GLY A 47 -0.20 5.07 -15.91
CA GLY A 47 -0.76 4.38 -14.77
C GLY A 47 -0.78 5.24 -13.51
N TYR A 48 -1.61 4.85 -12.54
CA TYR A 48 -1.51 5.39 -11.19
C TYR A 48 -0.22 4.88 -10.54
N PRO A 49 0.69 5.76 -10.09
CA PRO A 49 1.89 5.32 -9.41
C PRO A 49 1.52 4.65 -8.08
N MET A 50 2.10 3.51 -7.80
CA MET A 50 1.88 2.81 -6.54
C MET A 50 2.42 3.61 -5.35
N ARG A 51 3.52 4.34 -5.57
CA ARG A 51 4.11 5.22 -4.56
C ARG A 51 3.12 6.30 -4.14
N GLY A 52 2.81 6.35 -2.86
CA GLY A 52 1.81 7.25 -2.29
C GLY A 52 0.42 6.65 -2.12
N SER A 53 0.17 5.40 -2.58
CA SER A 53 -1.08 4.70 -2.28
C SER A 53 -1.18 4.31 -0.80
N GLY A 54 -2.41 4.12 -0.32
CA GLY A 54 -2.67 3.66 1.03
C GLY A 54 -2.08 2.28 1.29
N LEU A 55 -2.15 1.39 0.30
CA LEU A 55 -1.57 0.05 0.38
C LEU A 55 -0.05 0.07 0.46
N TRP A 56 0.62 0.85 -0.39
CA TRP A 56 2.07 0.98 -0.34
C TRP A 56 2.54 1.49 1.02
N SER A 57 1.85 2.50 1.56
CA SER A 57 2.12 3.02 2.91
C SER A 57 1.93 1.92 3.97
N LEU A 58 0.82 1.16 3.91
CA LEU A 58 0.55 0.07 4.85
C LEU A 58 1.66 -0.99 4.83
N MET A 59 2.09 -1.44 3.65
CA MET A 59 3.12 -2.45 3.53
C MET A 59 4.50 -1.97 4.00
N ASN A 60 4.79 -0.68 3.83
CA ASN A 60 6.00 -0.07 4.38
C ASN A 60 5.96 0.02 5.91
N GLU A 61 4.81 0.38 6.50
CA GLU A 61 4.64 0.39 7.95
C GLU A 61 4.73 -1.03 8.55
N ILE A 62 4.19 -2.03 7.86
CA ILE A 62 4.33 -3.45 8.25
C ILE A 62 5.80 -3.88 8.18
N SER A 63 6.54 -3.48 7.14
CA SER A 63 7.97 -3.76 7.02
C SER A 63 8.77 -3.10 8.15
N ALA A 64 8.46 -1.84 8.47
CA ALA A 64 9.06 -1.13 9.59
C ALA A 64 8.70 -1.78 10.95
N LEU A 65 7.45 -2.25 11.11
CA LEU A 65 7.01 -2.99 12.30
C LEU A 65 7.91 -4.20 12.54
N GLN A 66 8.12 -5.01 11.50
CA GLN A 66 8.92 -6.23 11.58
C GLN A 66 10.39 -5.97 11.94
N MET A 67 10.96 -4.84 11.55
CA MET A 67 12.32 -4.44 11.89
C MET A 67 12.48 -3.97 13.34
N HIS A 68 11.39 -3.71 14.06
CA HIS A 68 11.41 -3.16 15.42
C HIS A 68 10.72 -4.07 16.45
N ILE A 69 10.48 -5.34 16.10
CA ILE A 69 9.96 -6.31 17.05
C ILE A 69 11.01 -6.65 18.11
N ARG A 70 10.57 -6.98 19.31
CA ARG A 70 11.46 -7.40 20.40
C ARG A 70 10.87 -8.60 21.13
N GLN A 71 11.75 -9.49 21.58
CA GLN A 71 11.38 -10.58 22.49
C GLN A 71 11.75 -10.20 23.90
N LYS A 72 10.80 -10.34 24.82
CA LYS A 72 11.00 -10.14 26.26
C LYS A 72 10.30 -11.25 27.03
N ALA A 73 11.03 -11.94 27.89
CA ALA A 73 10.51 -13.08 28.68
C ALA A 73 9.80 -14.17 27.84
N GLY A 74 10.30 -14.44 26.63
CA GLY A 74 9.71 -15.42 25.71
C GLY A 74 8.54 -14.89 24.86
N GLU A 75 8.02 -13.72 25.14
CA GLU A 75 6.92 -13.11 24.44
C GLU A 75 7.38 -12.04 23.44
N TRP A 76 6.72 -11.98 22.27
CA TRP A 76 7.00 -10.97 21.25
C TRP A 76 6.22 -9.70 21.50
N HIS A 77 6.89 -8.58 21.28
CA HIS A 77 6.33 -7.24 21.48
C HIS A 77 6.60 -6.35 20.26
N PHE A 78 5.63 -5.50 19.95
CA PHE A 78 5.67 -4.52 18.87
C PHE A 78 5.84 -3.10 19.42
N TYR A 79 6.70 -2.32 18.78
CA TYR A 79 6.94 -0.94 19.19
C TYR A 79 5.77 -0.04 18.79
N HIS A 80 5.27 0.73 19.73
CA HIS A 80 4.03 1.51 19.57
C HIS A 80 4.01 2.44 18.36
N LYS A 81 5.12 3.08 17.96
CA LYS A 81 5.14 4.01 16.83
C LYS A 81 4.69 3.34 15.53
N GLN A 82 5.21 2.16 15.22
CA GLN A 82 4.82 1.40 14.04
C GLN A 82 3.38 0.89 14.16
N VAL A 83 2.97 0.47 15.34
CA VAL A 83 1.58 0.06 15.60
C VAL A 83 0.63 1.22 15.33
N TRP A 84 0.95 2.44 15.83
CA TRP A 84 0.11 3.62 15.60
C TRP A 84 0.09 4.05 14.14
N ALA A 85 1.20 3.93 13.42
CA ALA A 85 1.26 4.21 12.00
C ALA A 85 0.29 3.29 11.22
N ILE A 86 0.35 1.97 11.46
CA ILE A 86 -0.57 0.99 10.88
C ILE A 86 -2.03 1.32 11.25
N PHE A 87 -2.32 1.58 12.53
CA PHE A 87 -3.67 1.92 12.98
C PHE A 87 -4.22 3.23 12.40
N SER A 88 -3.36 4.09 11.88
CA SER A 88 -3.74 5.35 11.25
C SER A 88 -3.99 5.21 9.74
N ASN A 89 -3.50 4.13 9.12
CA ASN A 89 -3.62 3.87 7.70
C ASN A 89 -5.09 3.64 7.28
N SER A 90 -5.50 4.23 6.16
CA SER A 90 -6.87 4.15 5.66
C SER A 90 -7.26 2.75 5.19
N VAL A 91 -6.36 2.08 4.47
CA VAL A 91 -6.57 0.71 3.97
C VAL A 91 -6.72 -0.26 5.15
N PHE A 92 -5.86 -0.16 6.16
CA PHE A 92 -6.00 -0.97 7.38
C PHE A 92 -7.34 -0.75 8.07
N LYS A 93 -7.76 0.51 8.25
CA LYS A 93 -9.05 0.83 8.90
C LYS A 93 -10.24 0.26 8.13
N SER A 94 -10.18 0.25 6.81
CA SER A 94 -11.28 -0.22 5.97
C SER A 94 -11.54 -1.72 6.06
N VAL A 95 -10.50 -2.51 6.34
CA VAL A 95 -10.58 -3.98 6.40
C VAL A 95 -10.80 -4.54 7.82
N LEU A 96 -10.80 -3.68 8.84
CA LEU A 96 -11.03 -4.13 10.21
C LEU A 96 -12.49 -4.48 10.48
N SER A 97 -12.69 -5.63 11.13
CA SER A 97 -13.97 -6.02 11.72
C SER A 97 -14.38 -5.08 12.87
N GLU A 98 -15.63 -5.17 13.31
CA GLU A 98 -16.07 -4.44 14.50
C GLU A 98 -15.27 -4.85 15.74
N GLN A 99 -14.99 -6.14 15.89
CA GLN A 99 -14.14 -6.64 16.97
C GLN A 99 -12.72 -6.11 16.88
N GLY A 100 -12.15 -6.06 15.66
CA GLY A 100 -10.83 -5.47 15.41
C GLY A 100 -10.77 -3.99 15.82
N ARG A 101 -11.81 -3.21 15.52
CA ARG A 101 -11.91 -1.80 15.94
C ARG A 101 -11.95 -1.65 17.46
N LYS A 102 -12.68 -2.51 18.17
CA LYS A 102 -12.68 -2.54 19.64
C LYS A 102 -11.28 -2.86 20.19
N THR A 103 -10.65 -3.91 19.67
CA THR A 103 -9.28 -4.28 20.05
C THR A 103 -8.29 -3.13 19.87
N VAL A 104 -8.35 -2.44 18.73
CA VAL A 104 -7.51 -1.25 18.45
C VAL A 104 -7.77 -0.14 19.47
N ALA A 105 -9.03 0.11 19.84
CA ALA A 105 -9.39 1.11 20.84
C ALA A 105 -8.83 0.75 22.24
N ASP A 106 -8.92 -0.52 22.63
CA ASP A 106 -8.40 -1.01 23.91
C ASP A 106 -6.87 -0.91 23.97
N ILE A 107 -6.17 -1.29 22.90
CA ILE A 107 -4.72 -1.15 22.77
C ILE A 107 -4.31 0.33 22.89
N ARG A 108 -5.06 1.24 22.23
CA ARG A 108 -4.80 2.68 22.34
C ARG A 108 -5.00 3.20 23.76
N LYS A 109 -6.06 2.77 24.44
CA LYS A 109 -6.37 3.15 25.81
C LYS A 109 -5.30 2.67 26.80
N ALA A 110 -4.73 1.48 26.56
CA ALA A 110 -3.66 0.92 27.38
C ALA A 110 -2.34 1.70 27.29
N ALA A 111 -2.12 2.48 26.24
CA ALA A 111 -1.00 3.41 26.01
C ALA A 111 0.39 2.81 26.29
N ARG A 112 0.61 1.53 25.93
CA ARG A 112 1.88 0.82 26.17
C ARG A 112 2.93 1.19 25.14
N TYR A 113 4.19 1.32 25.58
CA TYR A 113 5.35 1.53 24.70
C TYR A 113 5.66 0.31 23.83
N TYR A 114 5.53 -0.88 24.39
CA TYR A 114 5.68 -2.16 23.71
C TYR A 114 4.41 -2.95 23.94
N ILE A 115 3.77 -3.36 22.86
CA ILE A 115 2.47 -4.01 22.86
C ILE A 115 2.70 -5.50 22.65
N PRO A 116 2.25 -6.37 23.58
CA PRO A 116 2.39 -7.82 23.44
C PRO A 116 1.66 -8.35 22.22
N GLN A 117 2.20 -9.37 21.57
CA GLN A 117 1.55 -10.05 20.44
C GLN A 117 0.16 -10.56 20.81
N ALA A 118 -0.02 -11.04 22.02
CA ALA A 118 -1.29 -11.57 22.51
C ALA A 118 -2.45 -10.56 22.42
N ASP A 119 -2.18 -9.27 22.54
CA ASP A 119 -3.20 -8.21 22.43
C ASP A 119 -3.85 -8.13 21.05
N PHE A 120 -3.23 -8.71 20.00
CA PHE A 120 -3.71 -8.68 18.62
C PHE A 120 -4.48 -9.93 18.19
N SER A 121 -4.67 -10.91 19.07
CA SER A 121 -5.29 -12.20 18.74
C SER A 121 -6.80 -12.16 18.54
N GLY A 122 -7.46 -11.05 18.90
CA GLY A 122 -8.92 -10.92 18.88
C GLY A 122 -9.55 -10.69 17.50
N ASP A 123 -8.75 -10.50 16.45
CA ASP A 123 -9.21 -10.25 15.09
C ASP A 123 -8.26 -10.92 14.08
N PRO A 124 -8.78 -11.57 13.02
CA PRO A 124 -7.95 -12.27 12.04
C PRO A 124 -6.93 -11.37 11.32
N VAL A 125 -7.33 -10.13 10.97
CA VAL A 125 -6.44 -9.16 10.29
C VAL A 125 -5.34 -8.70 11.25
N LEU A 126 -5.69 -8.42 12.51
CA LEU A 126 -4.71 -8.08 13.54
C LEU A 126 -3.73 -9.23 13.77
N GLY A 127 -4.22 -10.46 13.98
CA GLY A 127 -3.39 -11.64 14.19
C GLY A 127 -2.46 -11.92 13.01
N LEU A 128 -2.91 -11.63 11.79
CA LEU A 128 -2.12 -11.80 10.57
C LEU A 128 -1.01 -10.74 10.47
N ILE A 129 -1.33 -9.47 10.64
CA ILE A 129 -0.37 -8.36 10.50
C ILE A 129 0.65 -8.36 11.65
N PHE A 130 0.19 -8.57 12.88
CA PHE A 130 1.03 -8.52 14.08
C PHE A 130 1.61 -9.89 14.45
N ARG A 131 1.97 -10.68 13.43
CA ARG A 131 2.75 -11.92 13.59
C ARG A 131 4.24 -11.60 13.43
N PRO A 132 5.11 -11.99 14.41
CA PRO A 132 6.54 -11.76 14.31
C PRO A 132 7.15 -12.71 13.24
N VAL A 133 7.94 -12.15 12.33
CA VAL A 133 8.60 -12.89 11.25
C VAL A 133 10.09 -12.56 11.17
N VAL A 134 10.47 -11.30 11.38
CA VAL A 134 11.89 -10.91 11.41
C VAL A 134 12.44 -11.13 12.81
N THR A 135 12.89 -12.36 13.09
CA THR A 135 13.40 -12.73 14.43
C THR A 135 14.88 -12.41 14.60
N SER A 136 15.62 -12.25 13.48
CA SER A 136 17.06 -11.98 13.46
C SER A 136 17.39 -10.86 12.45
N PRO A 137 17.07 -9.60 12.75
CA PRO A 137 17.17 -8.49 11.78
C PRO A 137 18.61 -8.20 11.33
N GLY A 138 19.61 -8.58 12.11
CA GLY A 138 21.05 -8.42 11.81
C GLY A 138 21.69 -9.60 11.10
N VAL A 139 20.93 -10.64 10.74
CA VAL A 139 21.47 -11.85 10.11
C VAL A 139 20.98 -11.95 8.67
N ALA A 140 21.93 -12.18 7.76
CA ALA A 140 21.66 -12.47 6.34
C ALA A 140 21.36 -13.98 6.20
N ASP A 141 20.07 -14.30 6.09
CA ASP A 141 19.59 -15.69 6.03
C ASP A 141 18.49 -15.86 4.99
N ALA A 142 18.70 -16.79 4.05
CA ALA A 142 17.74 -17.06 2.97
C ALA A 142 16.41 -17.59 3.48
N SER A 143 16.39 -18.40 4.55
CA SER A 143 15.18 -18.96 5.13
C SER A 143 14.31 -17.88 5.79
N GLN A 144 14.94 -16.93 6.45
CA GLN A 144 14.25 -15.76 7.01
C GLN A 144 13.66 -14.87 5.89
N ILE A 145 14.39 -14.66 4.80
CA ILE A 145 13.91 -13.92 3.63
C ILE A 145 12.71 -14.61 2.98
N GLU A 146 12.77 -15.94 2.84
CA GLU A 146 11.64 -16.72 2.35
C GLU A 146 10.40 -16.53 3.25
N SER A 147 10.58 -16.65 4.56
CA SER A 147 9.51 -16.44 5.55
C SER A 147 8.90 -15.04 5.47
N ILE A 148 9.71 -14.00 5.25
CA ILE A 148 9.25 -12.63 5.04
C ILE A 148 8.41 -12.53 3.76
N GLY A 149 8.86 -13.13 2.66
CA GLY A 149 8.12 -13.15 1.40
C GLY A 149 6.78 -13.86 1.50
N ILE A 150 6.75 -15.01 2.18
CA ILE A 150 5.49 -15.76 2.48
C ILE A 150 4.57 -14.88 3.30
N TYR A 151 5.05 -14.31 4.39
CA TYR A 151 4.27 -13.44 5.28
C TYR A 151 3.64 -12.26 4.54
N GLN A 152 4.41 -11.53 3.73
CA GLN A 152 3.89 -10.39 2.97
C GLN A 152 2.78 -10.80 2.00
N ARG A 153 2.92 -11.97 1.35
CA ARG A 153 1.90 -12.51 0.46
C ARG A 153 0.65 -12.95 1.23
N GLU A 154 0.80 -13.55 2.40
CA GLU A 154 -0.32 -13.92 3.27
C GLU A 154 -1.09 -12.69 3.74
N VAL A 155 -0.41 -11.61 4.15
CA VAL A 155 -1.05 -10.35 4.52
C VAL A 155 -1.88 -9.82 3.35
N LEU A 156 -1.29 -9.72 2.15
CA LEU A 156 -2.00 -9.25 0.95
C LEU A 156 -3.19 -10.15 0.59
N SER A 157 -3.03 -11.47 0.66
CA SER A 157 -4.10 -12.44 0.38
C SER A 157 -5.23 -12.37 1.42
N GLY A 158 -4.91 -12.06 2.68
CA GLY A 158 -5.89 -11.93 3.75
C GLY A 158 -6.70 -10.64 3.66
N ILE A 159 -6.08 -9.52 3.24
CA ILE A 159 -6.78 -8.24 3.15
C ILE A 159 -7.51 -8.04 1.81
N ALA A 160 -7.04 -8.65 0.71
CA ALA A 160 -7.61 -8.42 -0.62
C ALA A 160 -9.11 -8.77 -0.74
N PRO A 161 -9.62 -9.90 -0.20
CA PRO A 161 -11.05 -10.19 -0.21
C PRO A 161 -11.87 -9.13 0.55
N LEU A 162 -11.33 -8.62 1.66
CA LEU A 162 -11.99 -7.60 2.47
C LEU A 162 -12.03 -6.26 1.74
N LEU A 163 -10.94 -5.86 1.07
CA LEU A 163 -10.91 -4.65 0.24
C LEU A 163 -11.92 -4.68 -0.89
N LYS A 164 -12.19 -5.86 -1.45
CA LYS A 164 -13.18 -6.03 -2.53
C LYS A 164 -14.60 -5.64 -2.10
N GLU A 165 -14.92 -5.83 -0.82
CA GLU A 165 -16.24 -5.52 -0.25
C GLU A 165 -16.38 -4.04 0.18
N VAL A 166 -15.30 -3.28 0.16
CA VAL A 166 -15.31 -1.86 0.57
C VAL A 166 -15.49 -0.97 -0.65
N PRO A 167 -16.50 -0.08 -0.68
CA PRO A 167 -16.64 0.90 -1.75
C PRO A 167 -15.38 1.75 -1.92
N ASP A 168 -15.07 2.13 -3.17
CA ASP A 168 -13.95 3.01 -3.54
C ASP A 168 -12.53 2.47 -3.28
N MET A 169 -12.40 1.17 -2.93
CA MET A 169 -11.09 0.53 -2.71
C MET A 169 -10.60 -0.31 -3.90
N ALA A 170 -11.23 -0.19 -5.07
CA ALA A 170 -10.85 -0.96 -6.25
C ALA A 170 -9.40 -0.70 -6.69
N LEU A 171 -8.94 0.55 -6.61
CA LEU A 171 -7.57 0.92 -6.94
C LEU A 171 -6.57 0.32 -5.94
N GLU A 172 -6.88 0.34 -4.65
CA GLU A 172 -6.03 -0.29 -3.62
C GLU A 172 -5.96 -1.82 -3.79
N LEU A 173 -7.03 -2.44 -4.27
CA LEU A 173 -7.04 -3.87 -4.63
C LEU A 173 -6.14 -4.17 -5.83
N ASP A 174 -6.15 -3.32 -6.86
CA ASP A 174 -5.24 -3.45 -8.01
C ASP A 174 -3.77 -3.26 -7.57
N PHE A 175 -3.50 -2.33 -6.67
CA PHE A 175 -2.18 -2.16 -6.05
C PHE A 175 -1.78 -3.39 -5.22
N ALA A 176 -2.72 -4.01 -4.48
CA ALA A 176 -2.44 -5.23 -3.73
C ALA A 176 -2.02 -6.39 -4.64
N ALA A 177 -2.69 -6.52 -5.79
CA ALA A 177 -2.34 -7.53 -6.78
C ALA A 177 -0.94 -7.31 -7.38
N GLU A 178 -0.58 -6.05 -7.70
CA GLU A 178 0.75 -5.74 -8.23
C GLU A 178 1.85 -5.91 -7.19
N TYR A 179 1.60 -5.47 -5.95
CA TYR A 179 2.52 -5.69 -4.83
C TYR A 179 2.75 -7.19 -4.60
N TYR A 180 1.68 -8.00 -4.61
CA TYR A 180 1.76 -9.45 -4.47
C TYR A 180 2.63 -10.10 -5.56
N ARG A 181 2.48 -9.65 -6.83
CA ARG A 181 3.32 -10.11 -7.95
C ARG A 181 4.78 -9.70 -7.74
N ALA A 182 5.05 -8.49 -7.26
CA ALA A 182 6.40 -8.01 -6.99
C ALA A 182 7.09 -8.84 -5.91
N VAL A 183 6.40 -9.11 -4.79
CA VAL A 183 6.91 -10.03 -3.74
C VAL A 183 7.20 -11.41 -4.34
N GLY A 184 6.27 -11.97 -5.13
CA GLY A 184 6.46 -13.27 -5.77
C GLY A 184 7.65 -13.31 -6.74
N ARG A 185 7.90 -12.24 -7.49
CA ARG A 185 9.08 -12.12 -8.37
C ARG A 185 10.39 -12.11 -7.57
N LEU A 186 10.44 -11.31 -6.50
CA LEU A 186 11.63 -11.19 -5.66
C LEU A 186 11.88 -12.46 -4.85
N ALA A 187 10.83 -13.15 -4.39
CA ALA A 187 10.90 -14.35 -3.58
C ALA A 187 11.22 -15.65 -4.36
N ARG A 188 11.26 -15.62 -5.71
CA ARG A 188 11.54 -16.82 -6.52
C ARG A 188 12.89 -17.46 -6.21
N ARG A 189 13.89 -16.67 -5.83
CA ARG A 189 15.22 -17.11 -5.43
C ARG A 189 15.61 -16.32 -4.19
N PRO A 190 15.26 -16.81 -2.99
CA PRO A 190 15.62 -16.13 -1.76
C PRO A 190 17.13 -16.06 -1.64
N LEU A 191 17.64 -14.84 -1.57
CA LEU A 191 19.07 -14.57 -1.39
C LEU A 191 19.36 -14.40 0.11
N PRO A 192 20.53 -14.82 0.60
CA PRO A 192 20.94 -14.59 1.97
C PRO A 192 21.34 -13.11 2.16
N VAL A 193 20.34 -12.26 2.26
CA VAL A 193 20.52 -10.82 2.51
C VAL A 193 19.89 -10.43 3.85
N LEU A 194 20.24 -9.25 4.36
CA LEU A 194 19.59 -8.71 5.54
C LEU A 194 18.12 -8.40 5.26
N PRO A 195 17.20 -8.59 6.21
CA PRO A 195 15.79 -8.18 6.07
C PRO A 195 15.61 -6.73 5.60
N GLN A 196 16.42 -5.80 6.12
CA GLN A 196 16.40 -4.41 5.67
C GLN A 196 16.73 -4.26 4.17
N THR A 197 17.67 -5.07 3.66
CA THR A 197 18.00 -5.05 2.22
C THR A 197 16.85 -5.59 1.39
N TRP A 198 16.19 -6.66 1.83
CA TRP A 198 14.98 -7.19 1.20
C TRP A 198 13.89 -6.12 1.09
N PHE A 199 13.54 -5.46 2.19
CA PHE A 199 12.50 -4.43 2.19
C PHE A 199 12.85 -3.25 1.28
N ARG A 200 14.13 -2.82 1.24
CA ARG A 200 14.58 -1.76 0.32
C ARG A 200 14.50 -2.16 -1.15
N LEU A 201 14.86 -3.40 -1.49
CA LEU A 201 14.73 -3.91 -2.86
C LEU A 201 13.28 -3.98 -3.28
N LEU A 202 12.42 -4.48 -2.41
CA LEU A 202 10.99 -4.56 -2.67
C LEU A 202 10.37 -3.16 -2.83
N ASP A 203 10.67 -2.21 -1.94
CA ASP A 203 10.19 -0.83 -2.04
C ASP A 203 10.60 -0.18 -3.37
N ARG A 204 11.84 -0.43 -3.84
CA ARG A 204 12.30 0.05 -5.15
C ARG A 204 11.51 -0.54 -6.31
N MET A 205 11.29 -1.87 -6.28
CA MET A 205 10.54 -2.57 -7.33
C MET A 205 9.09 -2.11 -7.38
N VAL A 206 8.47 -1.98 -6.22
CA VAL A 206 7.06 -1.58 -6.09
C VAL A 206 6.88 -0.10 -6.35
N GLY A 207 7.81 0.74 -5.86
CA GLY A 207 7.74 2.20 -6.02
C GLY A 207 7.88 2.69 -7.47
N SER A 208 8.39 1.84 -8.39
CA SER A 208 8.41 2.10 -9.83
C SER A 208 7.23 1.48 -10.58
N ALA A 209 6.36 0.74 -9.88
CA ALA A 209 5.19 0.14 -10.48
C ALA A 209 4.04 1.16 -10.58
N ALA A 210 3.30 1.08 -11.67
CA ALA A 210 2.06 1.83 -11.85
C ALA A 210 0.96 0.85 -12.26
N VAL A 211 -0.26 1.10 -11.77
CA VAL A 211 -1.44 0.34 -12.17
C VAL A 211 -2.11 1.06 -13.33
N PRO A 212 -2.30 0.40 -14.47
CA PRO A 212 -2.93 1.04 -15.63
C PRO A 212 -4.35 1.49 -15.29
N PHE A 213 -4.71 2.64 -15.78
CA PHE A 213 -6.07 3.14 -15.70
C PHE A 213 -7.01 2.23 -16.53
N LYS A 214 -8.08 1.75 -15.93
CA LYS A 214 -9.10 0.97 -16.63
C LYS A 214 -10.12 1.92 -17.25
N GLY A 215 -9.76 2.59 -18.34
CA GLY A 215 -10.65 3.44 -19.15
C GLY A 215 -10.87 2.85 -20.52
N GLU A 216 -11.94 3.29 -21.22
CA GLU A 216 -12.07 2.99 -22.66
C GLU A 216 -10.94 3.73 -23.41
N PRO A 217 -9.98 3.01 -24.03
CA PRO A 217 -8.95 3.66 -24.82
C PRO A 217 -9.61 4.39 -25.99
N LEU A 218 -9.13 5.60 -26.27
CA LEU A 218 -9.49 6.40 -27.46
C LEU A 218 -10.76 7.26 -27.36
N LYS A 219 -11.25 7.63 -26.19
CA LYS A 219 -12.30 8.67 -26.08
C LYS A 219 -11.84 9.80 -25.18
N GLY A 220 -12.17 11.03 -25.58
CA GLY A 220 -11.99 12.24 -24.78
C GLY A 220 -10.56 12.77 -24.67
N LEU A 221 -10.34 13.62 -23.67
CA LEU A 221 -9.06 14.26 -23.37
C LEU A 221 -8.00 13.22 -23.00
N GLN A 222 -6.87 13.21 -23.71
CA GLN A 222 -5.76 12.31 -23.45
C GLN A 222 -4.85 12.89 -22.34
N ILE A 223 -4.50 12.08 -21.32
CA ILE A 223 -3.48 12.42 -20.32
C ILE A 223 -2.39 11.35 -20.38
N MET A 224 -1.15 11.77 -20.68
CA MET A 224 0.00 10.88 -20.87
C MET A 224 1.29 11.46 -20.28
#